data_9783a960f0089c63589ec151ba82baab
#
_entry.id   9783a960f0089c63589ec151ba82baab
#
_cell.length_a   1.000
_cell.length_b   1.000
_cell.length_c   1.000
_cell.angle_alpha   90.00
_cell.angle_beta   90.00
_cell.angle_gamma   90.00
#
_symmetry.space_group_name_H-M   'P 1'
#
loop_
_entity.id
_entity.type
_entity.pdbx_description
1 polymer ?
#
loop_
_entity_poly.entity_id
_entity_poly.type
_entity_poly.pdbx_seq_one_letter_code
_entity_poly.pdbx_strand_id
1 'polypeptide(L)'
;MAGELSFFELGVEDVERGRAFYVELFGWRFEPGPSGQGFMIETPTVPGGMHGGDRGAAPYVFFEVDDMEAALVRVRELGGEVEDMDVEGDEESVVRFGRFKLCRDDQGSPFGLHEPPRGS
;
A
#
# COMPACT_ATOMS: atom_id res chain seq x y z
N MET A 1 15.50 -3.07 7.84
CA MET A 1 14.87 -3.85 8.88
C MET A 1 13.45 -4.23 8.50
N ALA A 2 12.98 -5.40 8.88
CA ALA A 2 11.65 -5.85 8.47
C ALA A 2 10.61 -5.52 9.53
N GLY A 3 9.37 -5.37 9.09
CA GLY A 3 8.24 -5.24 9.99
C GLY A 3 7.82 -3.83 10.36
N GLU A 4 8.51 -2.83 9.85
CA GLU A 4 8.13 -1.46 10.13
C GLU A 4 6.95 -1.04 9.24
N LEU A 5 6.07 -0.20 9.77
CA LEU A 5 4.99 0.36 8.95
C LEU A 5 5.62 1.27 7.91
N SER A 6 5.42 0.99 6.62
CA SER A 6 6.12 1.72 5.59
C SER A 6 5.21 2.34 4.53
N PHE A 7 3.94 1.98 4.52
CA PHE A 7 3.00 2.52 3.52
C PHE A 7 1.58 2.21 3.95
N PHE A 8 0.65 3.09 3.57
CA PHE A 8 -0.76 2.79 3.74
C PHE A 8 -1.52 3.15 2.48
N GLU A 9 -2.68 2.52 2.28
CA GLU A 9 -3.49 2.77 1.10
C GLU A 9 -4.93 2.96 1.54
N LEU A 10 -5.54 4.06 1.12
CA LEU A 10 -6.94 4.33 1.42
C LEU A 10 -7.79 4.03 0.21
N GLY A 11 -8.82 3.20 0.39
CA GLY A 11 -9.77 2.89 -0.66
C GLY A 11 -11.03 3.70 -0.44
N VAL A 12 -11.43 4.47 -1.44
CA VAL A 12 -12.64 5.28 -1.36
C VAL A 12 -13.41 5.11 -2.66
N GLU A 13 -14.65 5.57 -2.69
CA GLU A 13 -15.42 5.50 -3.91
C GLU A 13 -14.98 6.60 -4.89
N ASP A 14 -14.90 7.82 -4.40
CA ASP A 14 -14.60 9.01 -5.22
C ASP A 14 -13.33 9.66 -4.69
N VAL A 15 -12.26 9.60 -5.47
CA VAL A 15 -10.96 10.08 -4.99
C VAL A 15 -10.93 11.59 -4.78
N GLU A 16 -11.68 12.36 -5.56
CA GLU A 16 -11.68 13.81 -5.37
C GLU A 16 -12.35 14.20 -4.05
N ARG A 17 -13.44 13.54 -3.73
CA ARG A 17 -14.11 13.76 -2.45
C ARG A 17 -13.24 13.27 -1.30
N GLY A 18 -12.57 12.15 -1.49
CA GLY A 18 -11.66 11.62 -0.48
C GLY A 18 -10.52 12.57 -0.20
N ARG A 19 -9.91 13.09 -1.26
CA ARG A 19 -8.83 14.05 -1.10
C ARG A 19 -9.30 15.27 -0.31
N ALA A 20 -10.44 15.84 -0.70
CA ALA A 20 -10.95 17.01 0.00
C ALA A 20 -11.17 16.73 1.48
N PHE A 21 -11.72 15.57 1.79
CA PHE A 21 -11.99 15.21 3.17
C PHE A 21 -10.71 15.18 4.01
N TYR A 22 -9.68 14.50 3.51
CA TYR A 22 -8.45 14.34 4.30
C TYR A 22 -7.59 15.59 4.32
N VAL A 23 -7.63 16.40 3.26
CA VAL A 23 -6.94 17.68 3.29
C VAL A 23 -7.54 18.57 4.37
N GLU A 24 -8.88 18.61 4.44
CA GLU A 24 -9.54 19.43 5.47
C GLU A 24 -9.27 18.90 6.88
N LEU A 25 -9.26 17.57 7.00
CA LEU A 25 -9.10 16.98 8.33
C LEU A 25 -7.68 17.03 8.85
N PHE A 26 -6.72 16.67 7.99
CA PHE A 26 -5.32 16.51 8.42
C PHE A 26 -4.35 17.48 7.78
N GLY A 27 -4.72 18.09 6.67
CA GLY A 27 -3.78 18.93 5.95
C GLY A 27 -2.75 18.14 5.17
N TRP A 28 -3.01 16.87 4.90
CA TRP A 28 -2.09 16.05 4.11
C TRP A 28 -1.94 16.60 2.70
N ARG A 29 -0.80 16.33 2.09
CA ARG A 29 -0.54 16.76 0.72
C ARG A 29 -0.82 15.60 -0.23
N PHE A 30 -1.53 15.91 -1.31
CA PHE A 30 -1.91 14.91 -2.30
C PHE A 30 -1.32 15.29 -3.65
N GLU A 31 -0.80 14.31 -4.37
CA GLU A 31 -0.31 14.50 -5.71
C GLU A 31 -0.88 13.40 -6.60
N PRO A 32 -1.19 13.69 -7.88
CA PRO A 32 -1.68 12.64 -8.77
C PRO A 32 -0.68 11.51 -8.86
N GLY A 33 -1.18 10.27 -8.84
CA GLY A 33 -0.33 9.11 -9.00
C GLY A 33 0.10 8.94 -10.45
N PRO A 34 1.01 8.00 -10.71
CA PRO A 34 1.52 7.79 -12.06
C PRO A 34 0.45 7.42 -13.08
N SER A 35 -0.58 6.70 -12.64
CA SER A 35 -1.66 6.30 -13.53
C SER A 35 -2.65 7.42 -13.81
N GLY A 36 -2.61 8.48 -13.02
CA GLY A 36 -3.58 9.56 -13.12
C GLY A 36 -4.94 9.23 -12.54
N GLN A 37 -5.10 8.09 -11.92
CA GLN A 37 -6.40 7.65 -11.41
C GLN A 37 -6.49 7.61 -9.89
N GLY A 38 -5.45 7.98 -9.21
CA GLY A 38 -5.44 8.02 -7.77
C GLY A 38 -4.49 9.09 -7.32
N PHE A 39 -4.21 9.08 -6.03
CA PHE A 39 -3.34 10.08 -5.45
C PHE A 39 -2.24 9.44 -4.63
N MET A 40 -1.10 10.11 -4.62
CA MET A 40 -0.06 9.87 -3.64
C MET A 40 -0.32 10.77 -2.46
N ILE A 41 -0.07 10.28 -1.26
CA ILE A 41 -0.31 11.03 -0.04
C ILE A 41 1.00 11.23 0.70
N GLU A 42 1.29 12.48 1.01
CA GLU A 42 2.48 12.82 1.79
C GLU A 42 2.04 13.20 3.20
N THR A 43 2.53 12.47 4.17
CA THR A 43 2.30 12.76 5.58
C THR A 43 3.64 13.04 6.25
N PRO A 44 3.64 13.50 7.50
CA PRO A 44 4.92 13.74 8.17
C PRO A 44 5.78 12.50 8.37
N THR A 45 5.22 11.31 8.34
CA THR A 45 5.99 10.11 8.64
C THR A 45 5.91 9.06 7.54
N VAL A 46 4.75 8.48 7.30
CA VAL A 46 4.59 7.33 6.40
C VAL A 46 3.87 7.77 5.13
N PRO A 47 4.45 7.49 3.96
CA PRO A 47 3.75 7.83 2.70
C PRO A 47 2.55 6.91 2.49
N GLY A 48 1.61 7.39 1.69
CA GLY A 48 0.43 6.61 1.40
C GLY A 48 -0.08 6.84 0.00
N GLY A 49 -1.17 6.16 -0.30
CA GLY A 49 -1.85 6.31 -1.57
C GLY A 49 -3.35 6.28 -1.37
N MET A 50 -4.09 6.64 -2.41
CA MET A 50 -5.54 6.60 -2.40
C MET A 50 -6.02 6.14 -3.76
N HIS A 51 -6.97 5.21 -3.75
CA HIS A 51 -7.58 4.74 -5.00
C HIS A 51 -9.10 4.80 -4.87
N GLY A 52 -9.77 4.84 -6.01
CA GLY A 52 -11.22 4.93 -6.06
C GLY A 52 -11.88 3.58 -6.30
N GLY A 53 -13.22 3.59 -6.32
CA GLY A 53 -13.97 2.39 -6.60
C GLY A 53 -13.90 1.34 -5.50
N ASP A 54 -13.65 1.76 -4.27
CA ASP A 54 -13.45 0.83 -3.16
C ASP A 54 -14.14 1.36 -1.92
N ARG A 55 -15.45 1.50 -2.04
CA ARG A 55 -16.26 2.12 -1.02
C ARG A 55 -16.27 1.31 0.28
N GLY A 56 -16.05 1.99 1.38
CA GLY A 56 -16.16 1.37 2.70
C GLY A 56 -14.98 0.50 3.10
N ALA A 57 -13.90 0.54 2.33
CA ALA A 57 -12.73 -0.26 2.65
C ALA A 57 -12.03 0.28 3.89
N ALA A 58 -11.53 -0.63 4.72
CA ALA A 58 -10.64 -0.25 5.80
C ALA A 58 -9.29 0.10 5.19
N PRO A 59 -8.48 0.92 5.88
CA PRO A 59 -7.15 1.22 5.36
C PRO A 59 -6.33 -0.04 5.16
N TYR A 60 -5.60 -0.11 4.06
CA TYR A 60 -4.64 -1.18 3.80
C TYR A 60 -3.31 -0.75 4.39
N VAL A 61 -2.73 -1.58 5.25
CA VAL A 61 -1.50 -1.26 5.95
C VAL A 61 -0.41 -2.19 5.47
N PHE A 62 0.76 -1.63 5.14
CA PHE A 62 1.87 -2.39 4.60
C PHE A 62 3.09 -2.29 5.50
N PHE A 63 3.72 -3.42 5.75
CA PHE A 63 4.93 -3.51 6.56
C PHE A 63 6.13 -3.77 5.66
N GLU A 64 7.24 -3.15 5.99
CA GLU A 64 8.43 -3.22 5.15
C GLU A 64 9.12 -4.56 5.25
N VAL A 65 9.55 -5.08 4.09
CA VAL A 65 10.42 -6.26 4.02
C VAL A 65 11.60 -5.93 3.11
N ASP A 66 12.70 -6.63 3.32
CA ASP A 66 13.90 -6.42 2.51
C ASP A 66 13.84 -7.20 1.20
N ASP A 67 13.17 -8.34 1.20
CA ASP A 67 13.12 -9.25 0.05
C ASP A 67 11.71 -9.82 -0.03
N MET A 68 10.94 -9.35 -0.99
CA MET A 68 9.54 -9.75 -1.12
C MET A 68 9.40 -11.25 -1.34
N GLU A 69 10.22 -11.83 -2.23
CA GLU A 69 10.08 -13.25 -2.53
C GLU A 69 10.32 -14.12 -1.30
N ALA A 70 11.36 -13.79 -0.54
CA ALA A 70 11.66 -14.53 0.67
C ALA A 70 10.55 -14.35 1.71
N ALA A 71 10.01 -13.14 1.81
CA ALA A 71 8.93 -12.87 2.76
C ALA A 71 7.68 -13.66 2.42
N LEU A 72 7.34 -13.77 1.13
CA LEU A 72 6.15 -14.51 0.72
C LEU A 72 6.28 -16.00 1.02
N VAL A 73 7.47 -16.55 0.81
CA VAL A 73 7.72 -17.94 1.18
C VAL A 73 7.52 -18.13 2.68
N ARG A 74 8.03 -17.19 3.46
CA ARG A 74 7.92 -17.26 4.92
C ARG A 74 6.47 -17.15 5.39
N VAL A 75 5.67 -16.28 4.75
CA VAL A 75 4.26 -16.18 5.09
C VAL A 75 3.59 -17.54 4.95
N ARG A 76 3.85 -18.22 3.85
CA ARG A 76 3.24 -19.54 3.62
C ARG A 76 3.73 -20.57 4.61
N GLU A 77 5.02 -20.55 4.93
CA GLU A 77 5.59 -21.48 5.93
C GLU A 77 4.94 -21.31 7.29
N LEU A 78 4.57 -20.10 7.64
CA LEU A 78 3.98 -19.81 8.93
C LEU A 78 2.46 -20.01 8.96
N GLY A 79 1.89 -20.50 7.87
CA GLY A 79 0.46 -20.80 7.83
C GLY A 79 -0.39 -19.68 7.27
N GLY A 80 0.22 -18.63 6.79
CA GLY A 80 -0.52 -17.53 6.18
C GLY A 80 -0.79 -17.78 4.71
N GLU A 81 -1.41 -16.79 4.07
CA GLU A 81 -1.75 -16.87 2.65
C GLU A 81 -1.31 -15.61 1.93
N VAL A 82 -0.98 -15.77 0.67
CA VAL A 82 -0.63 -14.64 -0.20
C VAL A 82 -1.80 -14.45 -1.16
N GLU A 83 -2.31 -13.21 -1.23
CA GLU A 83 -3.41 -12.92 -2.14
C GLU A 83 -2.93 -12.97 -3.57
N ASP A 84 -3.79 -13.42 -4.46
CA ASP A 84 -3.45 -13.49 -5.88
C ASP A 84 -3.45 -12.12 -6.54
N MET A 85 -4.16 -11.17 -5.95
CA MET A 85 -4.27 -9.85 -6.54
C MET A 85 -2.92 -9.14 -6.52
N ASP A 86 -2.54 -8.63 -7.67
CA ASP A 86 -1.31 -7.89 -7.81
C ASP A 86 -1.62 -6.40 -7.61
N VAL A 87 -1.06 -5.82 -6.55
CA VAL A 87 -1.27 -4.41 -6.25
C VAL A 87 -0.06 -3.55 -6.61
N GLU A 88 0.90 -4.14 -7.31
CA GLU A 88 2.11 -3.40 -7.65
C GLU A 88 1.91 -2.38 -8.76
N GLY A 89 0.99 -2.64 -9.66
CA GLY A 89 0.78 -1.76 -10.77
C GLY A 89 1.79 -1.99 -11.89
N ASP A 90 2.10 -0.95 -12.64
CA ASP A 90 2.99 -1.07 -13.77
C ASP A 90 4.46 -0.91 -13.37
N GLU A 91 5.35 -1.05 -14.34
CA GLU A 91 6.79 -0.96 -14.08
C GLU A 91 7.21 0.37 -13.49
N GLU A 92 6.58 1.44 -13.94
CA GLU A 92 6.92 2.76 -13.41
C GLU A 92 6.60 2.85 -11.94
N SER A 93 5.46 2.30 -11.54
CA SER A 93 5.08 2.31 -10.13
C SER A 93 6.05 1.47 -9.29
N VAL A 94 6.49 0.33 -9.81
CA VAL A 94 7.43 -0.51 -9.09
C VAL A 94 8.76 0.22 -8.89
N VAL A 95 9.22 0.92 -9.92
CA VAL A 95 10.48 1.66 -9.83
C VAL A 95 10.37 2.79 -8.81
N ARG A 96 9.24 3.49 -8.79
CA ARG A 96 9.07 4.65 -7.91
C ARG A 96 8.74 4.28 -6.47
N PHE A 97 7.90 3.26 -6.27
CA PHE A 97 7.34 2.98 -4.96
C PHE A 97 7.70 1.61 -4.40
N GLY A 98 8.27 0.75 -5.22
CA GLY A 98 8.61 -0.59 -4.79
C GLY A 98 7.49 -1.57 -5.07
N ARG A 99 7.56 -2.70 -4.39
CA ARG A 99 6.62 -3.80 -4.62
C ARG A 99 5.69 -3.93 -3.42
N PHE A 100 4.43 -4.23 -3.71
CA PHE A 100 3.39 -4.39 -2.68
C PHE A 100 2.70 -5.73 -2.87
N LYS A 101 2.34 -6.36 -1.76
CA LYS A 101 1.59 -7.61 -1.81
C LYS A 101 0.66 -7.69 -0.64
N LEU A 102 -0.58 -8.13 -0.90
CA LEU A 102 -1.55 -8.33 0.17
C LEU A 102 -1.50 -9.78 0.61
N CYS A 103 -1.55 -9.98 1.91
CA CYS A 103 -1.45 -11.31 2.51
C CYS A 103 -2.48 -11.45 3.61
N ARG A 104 -2.58 -12.68 4.14
CA ARG A 104 -3.37 -12.93 5.35
C ARG A 104 -2.49 -13.70 6.32
N ASP A 105 -2.65 -13.43 7.60
CA ASP A 105 -1.88 -14.15 8.61
C ASP A 105 -2.50 -15.53 8.82
N ASP A 106 -1.99 -16.28 9.79
CA ASP A 106 -2.45 -17.67 10.03
C ASP A 106 -3.84 -17.75 10.62
N GLN A 107 -4.47 -16.62 10.87
CA GLN A 107 -5.84 -16.58 11.37
C GLN A 107 -6.77 -15.86 10.39
N GLY A 108 -6.27 -15.56 9.20
CA GLY A 108 -7.08 -14.98 8.14
C GLY A 108 -7.16 -13.47 8.15
N SER A 109 -6.39 -12.79 8.98
CA SER A 109 -6.45 -11.33 9.03
C SER A 109 -5.56 -10.72 7.95
N PRO A 110 -6.08 -9.73 7.22
CA PRO A 110 -5.32 -9.15 6.11
C PRO A 110 -4.22 -8.20 6.58
N PHE A 111 -3.13 -8.20 5.85
CA PHE A 111 -2.03 -7.25 6.02
C PHE A 111 -1.28 -7.16 4.71
N GLY A 112 -0.44 -6.14 4.57
CA GLY A 112 0.33 -5.96 3.36
C GLY A 112 1.82 -5.99 3.62
N LEU A 113 2.57 -6.32 2.59
CA LEU A 113 4.03 -6.27 2.62
C LEU A 113 4.50 -5.28 1.57
N HIS A 114 5.53 -4.55 1.89
CA HIS A 114 6.10 -3.53 1.01
C HIS A 114 7.61 -3.68 0.96
N GLU A 115 8.12 -3.91 -0.25
CA GLU A 115 9.57 -3.90 -0.47
C GLU A 115 9.87 -2.57 -1.14
N PRO A 116 10.58 -1.65 -0.45
CA PRO A 116 10.84 -0.32 -1.03
C PRO A 116 11.67 -0.41 -2.31
N PRO A 117 11.64 0.64 -3.14
CA PRO A 117 12.45 0.64 -4.36
C PRO A 117 13.91 0.51 -4.02
N ARG A 118 14.61 -0.23 -4.86
CA ARG A 118 16.03 -0.44 -4.64
C ARG A 118 16.84 0.69 -5.21
N GLY A 119 17.86 0.98 -4.55
CA GLY A 119 18.99 1.73 -5.00
C GLY A 119 18.69 2.99 -5.64
N SER A 120 18.59 3.67 -5.80
CA SER A 120 18.59 4.85 -6.50
C SER A 120 19.85 5.60 -6.56
#